data_7f0376f89a05e878c322211fd88d44dd
#
_entry.id   7f0376f89a05e878c322211fd88d44dd
#
_cell.length_a   1.000
_cell.length_b   1.000
_cell.length_c   1.000
_cell.angle_alpha   90.00
_cell.angle_beta   90.00
_cell.angle_gamma   90.00
#
_symmetry.space_group_name_H-M   'P 1'
#
loop_
_entity.id
_entity.type
_entity.pdbx_description
1 polymer ?
#
loop_
_entity_poly.entity_id
_entity_poly.type
_entity_poly.pdbx_seq_one_letter_code
_entity_poly.pdbx_strand_id
1 'polypeptide(L)'
;MSESLYFEEYGKPGSPILIFLHGLLGSSRNWRSVAKALADQYHIFALDLPEHGNSPHRSSTSLAEMNDQVTQWINHHLKEEYVLCGHSLGGKVAMAHACAQSKNMKGLVVVDIAPRDYPPEHHLPTLEAMLSLDLNNLESRKDADDKLSARIPNWAFRQFLLTNLKENDGAWKWQSNLPALHRSMPSLSINPLSENDSYAGPTLFVRGGKSGYLRSEHFPLIMDFFPAAKIETIPEAGHDVHVEDRAGFVQHLTQFLQSL
;
A
#
# COMPACT_ATOMS: atom_id res chain seq x y z
N MET A 1 11.38 23.54 -2.70
CA MET A 1 11.84 22.22 -2.22
C MET A 1 10.63 21.31 -2.28
N SER A 2 10.67 20.19 -2.99
CA SER A 2 9.57 19.22 -2.97
C SER A 2 9.47 18.69 -1.53
N GLU A 3 8.27 18.74 -0.96
CA GLU A 3 8.02 18.14 0.35
C GLU A 3 8.27 16.64 0.24
N SER A 4 9.12 16.08 1.12
CA SER A 4 9.47 14.65 1.14
C SER A 4 8.30 13.83 1.69
N LEU A 5 8.17 12.58 1.23
CA LEU A 5 7.22 11.65 1.82
C LEU A 5 7.57 11.38 3.28
N TYR A 6 6.54 11.27 4.13
CA TYR A 6 6.69 10.83 5.51
C TYR A 6 6.97 9.33 5.56
N PHE A 7 7.74 8.89 6.55
CA PHE A 7 8.01 7.48 6.79
C PHE A 7 8.18 7.16 8.28
N GLU A 8 7.92 5.93 8.65
CA GLU A 8 8.35 5.32 9.91
C GLU A 8 9.55 4.42 9.63
N GLU A 9 10.55 4.47 10.52
CA GLU A 9 11.81 3.72 10.41
C GLU A 9 11.92 2.68 11.52
N TYR A 10 12.42 1.47 11.18
CA TYR A 10 12.61 0.36 12.11
C TYR A 10 13.91 -0.35 11.80
N GLY A 11 14.46 -1.03 12.83
CA GLY A 11 15.71 -1.78 12.68
C GLY A 11 16.95 -0.88 12.79
N LYS A 12 18.06 -1.33 12.20
CA LYS A 12 19.35 -0.66 12.37
C LYS A 12 19.99 -0.32 11.02
N PRO A 13 20.55 0.88 10.86
CA PRO A 13 21.37 1.23 9.71
C PRO A 13 22.49 0.18 9.47
N GLY A 14 22.72 -0.16 8.19
CA GLY A 14 23.68 -1.17 7.78
C GLY A 14 23.13 -2.59 7.62
N SER A 15 21.89 -2.84 8.08
CA SER A 15 21.16 -4.07 7.74
C SER A 15 20.56 -3.97 6.33
N PRO A 16 20.21 -5.10 5.66
CA PRO A 16 19.55 -5.08 4.35
C PRO A 16 18.26 -4.25 4.39
N ILE A 17 18.03 -3.45 3.35
CA ILE A 17 16.97 -2.45 3.34
C ILE A 17 15.67 -3.04 2.78
N LEU A 18 14.56 -2.78 3.47
CA LEU A 18 13.22 -3.14 3.07
C LEU A 18 12.30 -1.92 3.14
N ILE A 19 11.64 -1.60 2.03
CA ILE A 19 10.71 -0.47 1.92
C ILE A 19 9.29 -1.00 1.81
N PHE A 20 8.37 -0.47 2.61
CA PHE A 20 6.96 -0.82 2.59
C PHE A 20 6.08 0.32 2.08
N LEU A 21 5.17 0.01 1.15
CA LEU A 21 4.13 0.89 0.63
C LEU A 21 2.75 0.32 0.97
N HIS A 22 1.90 1.10 1.62
CA HIS A 22 0.56 0.71 2.05
C HIS A 22 -0.50 0.81 0.93
N GLY A 23 -1.69 0.25 1.17
CA GLY A 23 -2.84 0.34 0.27
C GLY A 23 -3.62 1.66 0.40
N LEU A 24 -4.66 1.81 -0.43
CA LEU A 24 -5.57 2.96 -0.40
C LEU A 24 -6.14 3.14 1.02
N LEU A 25 -6.20 4.40 1.49
CA LEU A 25 -6.64 4.79 2.83
C LEU A 25 -5.81 4.17 3.97
N GLY A 26 -4.63 3.61 3.66
CA GLY A 26 -3.66 3.14 4.62
C GLY A 26 -2.67 4.22 5.06
N SER A 27 -1.65 3.79 5.78
CA SER A 27 -0.47 4.57 6.16
C SER A 27 0.69 3.63 6.52
N SER A 28 1.87 4.17 6.77
CA SER A 28 3.05 3.46 7.31
C SER A 28 2.71 2.56 8.50
N ARG A 29 1.72 2.94 9.31
CA ARG A 29 1.26 2.19 10.48
C ARG A 29 0.71 0.80 10.16
N ASN A 30 0.20 0.57 8.95
CA ASN A 30 -0.29 -0.74 8.53
C ASN A 30 0.83 -1.80 8.55
N TRP A 31 2.06 -1.37 8.32
CA TRP A 31 3.24 -2.21 8.30
C TRP A 31 3.93 -2.38 9.66
N ARG A 32 3.53 -1.62 10.70
CA ARG A 32 4.20 -1.59 12.00
C ARG A 32 4.43 -2.98 12.61
N SER A 33 3.44 -3.86 12.55
CA SER A 33 3.53 -5.19 13.16
C SER A 33 4.47 -6.12 12.39
N VAL A 34 4.48 -6.03 11.06
CA VAL A 34 5.43 -6.75 10.19
C VAL A 34 6.84 -6.19 10.36
N ALA A 35 6.98 -4.87 10.33
CA ALA A 35 8.27 -4.20 10.49
C ALA A 35 8.93 -4.56 11.83
N LYS A 36 8.17 -4.55 12.94
CA LYS A 36 8.69 -4.97 14.25
C LYS A 36 9.14 -6.42 14.30
N ALA A 37 8.48 -7.32 13.56
CA ALA A 37 8.88 -8.73 13.49
C ALA A 37 10.18 -8.94 12.71
N LEU A 38 10.56 -8.00 11.84
CA LEU A 38 11.73 -8.08 10.96
C LEU A 38 12.87 -7.15 11.38
N ALA A 39 12.66 -6.23 12.33
CA ALA A 39 13.58 -5.15 12.69
C ALA A 39 14.93 -5.60 13.24
N ASP A 40 15.04 -6.83 13.75
CA ASP A 40 16.32 -7.38 14.22
C ASP A 40 17.26 -7.75 13.05
N GLN A 41 16.72 -7.96 11.84
CA GLN A 41 17.46 -8.44 10.68
C GLN A 41 17.52 -7.42 9.53
N TYR A 42 16.56 -6.51 9.45
CA TYR A 42 16.39 -5.57 8.34
C TYR A 42 16.33 -4.12 8.82
N HIS A 43 16.82 -3.20 7.98
CA HIS A 43 16.59 -1.77 8.11
C HIS A 43 15.37 -1.41 7.27
N ILE A 44 14.30 -0.96 7.89
CA ILE A 44 12.97 -0.90 7.27
C ILE A 44 12.44 0.52 7.23
N PHE A 45 11.94 0.93 6.09
CA PHE A 45 11.24 2.18 5.88
C PHE A 45 9.79 1.90 5.44
N ALA A 46 8.82 2.30 6.25
CA ALA A 46 7.41 2.24 5.88
C ALA A 46 6.96 3.66 5.50
N LEU A 47 6.64 3.89 4.23
CA LEU A 47 6.30 5.20 3.70
C LEU A 47 4.79 5.45 3.77
N ASP A 48 4.41 6.69 4.06
CA ASP A 48 3.07 7.20 3.73
C ASP A 48 3.07 7.63 2.26
N LEU A 49 2.21 7.04 1.44
CA LEU A 49 2.06 7.44 0.03
C LEU A 49 1.50 8.87 -0.09
N PRO A 50 1.69 9.56 -1.22
CA PRO A 50 1.05 10.85 -1.47
C PRO A 50 -0.44 10.83 -1.17
N GLU A 51 -0.99 11.90 -0.64
CA GLU A 51 -2.39 12.06 -0.22
C GLU A 51 -2.80 11.21 0.99
N HIS A 52 -1.85 10.52 1.65
CA HIS A 52 -2.11 9.66 2.79
C HIS A 52 -1.23 10.04 3.99
N GLY A 53 -1.73 9.69 5.18
CA GLY A 53 -0.97 9.80 6.42
C GLY A 53 -0.45 11.22 6.69
N ASN A 54 0.85 11.32 6.93
CA ASN A 54 1.55 12.58 7.16
C ASN A 54 2.33 13.07 5.92
N SER A 55 2.19 12.38 4.79
CA SER A 55 2.78 12.81 3.52
C SER A 55 2.07 14.03 2.94
N PRO A 56 2.73 14.77 2.02
CA PRO A 56 2.15 15.98 1.43
C PRO A 56 0.83 15.74 0.73
N HIS A 57 -0.08 16.69 0.87
CA HIS A 57 -1.39 16.72 0.23
C HIS A 57 -1.43 17.72 -0.91
N ARG A 58 -2.02 17.30 -2.04
CA ARG A 58 -2.23 18.11 -3.26
C ARG A 58 -3.70 18.08 -3.66
N SER A 59 -4.04 18.75 -4.75
CA SER A 59 -5.43 18.77 -5.25
C SER A 59 -5.84 17.45 -5.92
N SER A 60 -4.89 16.69 -6.48
CA SER A 60 -5.09 15.40 -7.15
C SER A 60 -3.78 14.62 -7.18
N THR A 61 -3.84 13.35 -7.57
CA THR A 61 -2.68 12.49 -7.76
C THR A 61 -2.96 11.44 -8.84
N SER A 62 -1.90 10.73 -9.26
CA SER A 62 -1.96 9.58 -10.18
C SER A 62 -0.95 8.52 -9.78
N LEU A 63 -1.05 7.30 -10.35
CA LEU A 63 -0.05 6.26 -10.10
C LEU A 63 1.36 6.71 -10.54
N ALA A 64 1.47 7.43 -11.65
CA ALA A 64 2.74 7.96 -12.13
C ALA A 64 3.34 8.96 -11.14
N GLU A 65 2.55 9.93 -10.65
CA GLU A 65 3.00 10.91 -9.65
C GLU A 65 3.37 10.26 -8.32
N MET A 66 2.64 9.23 -7.88
CA MET A 66 3.00 8.47 -6.68
C MET A 66 4.33 7.73 -6.86
N ASN A 67 4.53 7.08 -8.03
CA ASN A 67 5.79 6.42 -8.36
C ASN A 67 6.96 7.42 -8.40
N ASP A 68 6.77 8.59 -9.02
CA ASP A 68 7.81 9.62 -9.08
C ASP A 68 8.22 10.11 -7.69
N GLN A 69 7.25 10.32 -6.78
CA GLN A 69 7.55 10.74 -5.41
C GLN A 69 8.24 9.65 -4.59
N VAL A 70 7.83 8.38 -4.74
CA VAL A 70 8.53 7.23 -4.12
C VAL A 70 9.95 7.11 -4.66
N THR A 71 10.14 7.26 -5.98
CA THR A 71 11.45 7.23 -6.63
C THR A 71 12.35 8.37 -6.14
N GLN A 72 11.81 9.59 -6.02
CA GLN A 72 12.54 10.74 -5.47
C GLN A 72 12.95 10.49 -4.02
N TRP A 73 12.05 9.93 -3.20
CA TRP A 73 12.35 9.58 -1.82
C TRP A 73 13.49 8.56 -1.74
N ILE A 74 13.42 7.46 -2.52
CA ILE A 74 14.45 6.42 -2.59
C ILE A 74 15.80 7.02 -2.99
N ASN A 75 15.85 7.78 -4.08
CA ASN A 75 17.09 8.38 -4.59
C ASN A 75 17.73 9.38 -3.61
N HIS A 76 16.92 10.05 -2.78
CA HIS A 76 17.38 11.00 -1.79
C HIS A 76 17.96 10.30 -0.54
N HIS A 77 17.30 9.25 -0.06
CA HIS A 77 17.60 8.62 1.23
C HIS A 77 18.53 7.41 1.12
N LEU A 78 18.53 6.71 -0.04
CA LEU A 78 19.21 5.43 -0.18
C LEU A 78 20.29 5.47 -1.28
N LYS A 79 21.40 4.83 -1.00
CA LYS A 79 22.47 4.54 -1.99
C LYS A 79 22.69 3.04 -2.14
N GLU A 80 22.25 2.30 -1.16
CA GLU A 80 22.37 0.84 -1.02
C GLU A 80 21.27 0.13 -1.83
N GLU A 81 21.45 -1.19 -1.95
CA GLU A 81 20.42 -2.06 -2.51
C GLU A 81 19.23 -2.20 -1.55
N TYR A 82 18.03 -2.35 -2.11
CA TYR A 82 16.79 -2.45 -1.34
C TYR A 82 15.82 -3.47 -1.96
N VAL A 83 14.88 -3.94 -1.14
CA VAL A 83 13.68 -4.66 -1.57
C VAL A 83 12.47 -3.74 -1.39
N LEU A 84 11.59 -3.69 -2.38
CA LEU A 84 10.37 -2.90 -2.34
C LEU A 84 9.15 -3.82 -2.18
N CYS A 85 8.37 -3.59 -1.15
CA CYS A 85 7.14 -4.33 -0.86
C CYS A 85 5.94 -3.38 -0.87
N GLY A 86 4.93 -3.67 -1.68
CA GLY A 86 3.72 -2.86 -1.78
C GLY A 86 2.43 -3.68 -1.66
N HIS A 87 1.47 -3.18 -0.88
CA HIS A 87 0.13 -3.75 -0.76
C HIS A 87 -0.88 -2.95 -1.60
N SER A 88 -1.71 -3.65 -2.38
CA SER A 88 -2.83 -3.05 -3.12
C SER A 88 -2.37 -1.83 -3.95
N LEU A 89 -2.82 -0.60 -3.66
CA LEU A 89 -2.35 0.64 -4.31
C LEU A 89 -0.82 0.76 -4.26
N GLY A 90 -0.20 0.50 -3.09
CA GLY A 90 1.26 0.47 -2.94
C GLY A 90 1.91 -0.61 -3.80
N GLY A 91 1.22 -1.72 -4.04
CA GLY A 91 1.65 -2.77 -4.97
C GLY A 91 1.66 -2.30 -6.41
N LYS A 92 0.66 -1.52 -6.84
CA LYS A 92 0.66 -0.88 -8.17
C LYS A 92 1.83 0.09 -8.34
N VAL A 93 2.09 0.92 -7.32
CA VAL A 93 3.24 1.84 -7.32
C VAL A 93 4.56 1.07 -7.36
N ALA A 94 4.69 -0.01 -6.57
CA ALA A 94 5.89 -0.84 -6.54
C ALA A 94 6.15 -1.56 -7.88
N MET A 95 5.11 -2.05 -8.55
CA MET A 95 5.24 -2.64 -9.89
C MET A 95 5.71 -1.60 -10.93
N ALA A 96 5.12 -0.40 -10.94
CA ALA A 96 5.56 0.68 -11.82
C ALA A 96 7.01 1.09 -11.55
N HIS A 97 7.40 1.18 -10.28
CA HIS A 97 8.77 1.47 -9.89
C HIS A 97 9.75 0.41 -10.38
N ALA A 98 9.44 -0.87 -10.21
CA ALA A 98 10.28 -1.99 -10.63
C ALA A 98 10.57 -1.98 -12.13
N CYS A 99 9.55 -1.70 -12.96
CA CYS A 99 9.71 -1.64 -14.41
C CYS A 99 10.46 -0.38 -14.88
N ALA A 100 10.32 0.76 -14.17
CA ALA A 100 10.91 2.03 -14.60
C ALA A 100 12.30 2.30 -13.99
N GLN A 101 12.56 1.87 -12.75
CA GLN A 101 13.69 2.34 -11.92
C GLN A 101 14.33 1.21 -11.09
N SER A 102 14.58 0.05 -11.69
CA SER A 102 15.08 -1.13 -10.99
C SER A 102 16.56 -1.08 -10.53
N LYS A 103 17.29 0.00 -10.82
CA LYS A 103 18.67 0.16 -10.35
C LYS A 103 18.73 0.10 -8.82
N ASN A 104 19.60 -0.73 -8.26
CA ASN A 104 19.75 -1.03 -6.84
C ASN A 104 18.55 -1.79 -6.21
N MET A 105 17.54 -2.17 -6.98
CA MET A 105 16.43 -2.96 -6.47
C MET A 105 16.76 -4.46 -6.52
N LYS A 106 16.89 -5.11 -5.35
CA LYS A 106 17.20 -6.55 -5.24
C LYS A 106 16.00 -7.44 -5.46
N GLY A 107 14.80 -6.95 -5.15
CA GLY A 107 13.58 -7.73 -5.29
C GLY A 107 12.33 -6.91 -5.11
N LEU A 108 11.25 -7.42 -5.67
CA LEU A 108 9.90 -6.87 -5.59
C LEU A 108 8.99 -7.82 -4.81
N VAL A 109 8.19 -7.27 -3.89
CA VAL A 109 7.10 -8.00 -3.23
C VAL A 109 5.79 -7.27 -3.47
N VAL A 110 4.81 -7.95 -4.04
CA VAL A 110 3.48 -7.41 -4.35
C VAL A 110 2.44 -8.17 -3.54
N VAL A 111 1.67 -7.45 -2.72
CA VAL A 111 0.68 -8.04 -1.83
C VAL A 111 -0.72 -7.77 -2.35
N ASP A 112 -1.36 -8.83 -2.77
CA ASP A 112 -2.77 -9.00 -3.15
C ASP A 112 -3.32 -8.00 -4.18
N ILE A 113 -2.55 -7.75 -5.23
CA ILE A 113 -2.95 -6.95 -6.40
C ILE A 113 -2.29 -7.51 -7.67
N ALA A 114 -2.96 -7.41 -8.82
CA ALA A 114 -2.44 -7.80 -10.13
C ALA A 114 -2.20 -6.56 -11.02
N PRO A 115 -1.34 -6.65 -12.05
CA PRO A 115 -1.08 -5.55 -13.01
C PRO A 115 -2.22 -5.43 -14.02
N ARG A 116 -3.39 -4.93 -13.58
CA ARG A 116 -4.59 -4.76 -14.41
C ARG A 116 -5.43 -3.58 -13.94
N ASP A 117 -6.42 -3.21 -14.74
CA ASP A 117 -7.44 -2.27 -14.33
C ASP A 117 -8.36 -2.88 -13.26
N TYR A 118 -8.82 -2.02 -12.36
CA TYR A 118 -9.84 -2.32 -11.37
C TYR A 118 -10.95 -1.28 -11.49
N PRO A 119 -12.23 -1.65 -11.37
CA PRO A 119 -13.30 -0.68 -11.44
C PRO A 119 -13.18 0.36 -10.29
N PRO A 120 -13.12 1.68 -10.59
CA PRO A 120 -13.06 2.71 -9.54
C PRO A 120 -14.30 2.69 -8.63
N GLU A 121 -15.42 2.15 -9.10
CA GLU A 121 -16.68 1.97 -8.38
C GLU A 121 -16.52 1.06 -7.14
N HIS A 122 -15.47 0.26 -7.05
CA HIS A 122 -15.17 -0.53 -5.85
C HIS A 122 -14.82 0.35 -4.64
N HIS A 123 -14.24 1.53 -4.87
CA HIS A 123 -13.74 2.41 -3.80
C HIS A 123 -14.53 3.71 -3.64
N LEU A 124 -15.15 4.20 -4.71
CA LEU A 124 -15.90 5.46 -4.69
C LEU A 124 -16.97 5.50 -3.60
N PRO A 125 -17.84 4.47 -3.41
CA PRO A 125 -18.85 4.49 -2.36
C PRO A 125 -18.29 4.64 -0.95
N THR A 126 -17.11 4.05 -0.69
CA THR A 126 -16.41 4.18 0.60
C THR A 126 -15.92 5.61 0.82
N LEU A 127 -15.24 6.18 -0.19
CA LEU A 127 -14.76 7.57 -0.13
C LEU A 127 -15.90 8.56 0.04
N GLU A 128 -17.01 8.37 -0.68
CA GLU A 128 -18.21 9.20 -0.56
C GLU A 128 -18.86 9.08 0.82
N ALA A 129 -18.90 7.87 1.41
CA ALA A 129 -19.39 7.69 2.76
C ALA A 129 -18.53 8.45 3.77
N MET A 130 -17.19 8.36 3.66
CA MET A 130 -16.28 9.08 4.53
C MET A 130 -16.40 10.61 4.34
N LEU A 131 -16.51 11.10 3.09
CA LEU A 131 -16.68 12.52 2.78
C LEU A 131 -18.01 13.09 3.27
N SER A 132 -19.05 12.28 3.36
CA SER A 132 -20.37 12.70 3.84
C SER A 132 -20.47 12.88 5.35
N LEU A 133 -19.44 12.46 6.10
CA LEU A 133 -19.43 12.60 7.56
C LEU A 133 -19.22 14.07 7.95
N ASP A 134 -20.17 14.62 8.70
CA ASP A 134 -20.06 15.98 9.24
C ASP A 134 -19.09 16.00 10.43
N LEU A 135 -17.85 16.37 10.16
CA LEU A 135 -16.77 16.39 11.15
C LEU A 135 -16.94 17.49 12.22
N ASN A 136 -17.68 18.56 11.93
CA ASN A 136 -17.91 19.63 12.88
C ASN A 136 -18.89 19.24 14.00
N ASN A 137 -19.78 18.30 13.70
CA ASN A 137 -20.80 17.78 14.64
C ASN A 137 -20.48 16.34 15.07
N LEU A 138 -19.21 15.96 15.08
CA LEU A 138 -18.75 14.63 15.48
C LEU A 138 -18.35 14.64 16.95
N GLU A 139 -19.03 13.82 17.77
CA GLU A 139 -18.79 13.78 19.22
C GLU A 139 -17.62 12.84 19.59
N SER A 140 -17.45 11.76 18.83
CA SER A 140 -16.44 10.75 19.12
C SER A 140 -16.16 9.86 17.90
N ARG A 141 -15.07 9.07 17.95
CA ARG A 141 -14.80 8.03 16.96
C ARG A 141 -15.90 6.96 16.91
N LYS A 142 -16.56 6.68 18.08
CA LYS A 142 -17.69 5.78 18.13
C LYS A 142 -18.89 6.35 17.39
N ASP A 143 -19.16 7.63 17.54
CA ASP A 143 -20.22 8.32 16.80
C ASP A 143 -19.96 8.27 15.27
N ALA A 144 -18.70 8.41 14.84
CA ALA A 144 -18.31 8.21 13.44
C ALA A 144 -18.56 6.78 12.95
N ASP A 145 -18.24 5.77 13.76
CA ASP A 145 -18.51 4.36 13.45
C ASP A 145 -20.02 4.11 13.27
N ASP A 146 -20.83 4.62 14.20
CA ASP A 146 -22.29 4.47 14.18
C ASP A 146 -22.87 5.14 12.92
N LYS A 147 -22.44 6.39 12.60
CA LYS A 147 -22.89 7.14 11.41
C LYS A 147 -22.49 6.48 10.07
N LEU A 148 -21.33 5.82 10.01
CA LEU A 148 -20.85 5.14 8.82
C LEU A 148 -21.43 3.73 8.64
N SER A 149 -22.02 3.12 9.68
CA SER A 149 -22.42 1.71 9.71
C SER A 149 -23.40 1.30 8.61
N ALA A 150 -24.36 2.19 8.27
CA ALA A 150 -25.33 1.93 7.23
C ALA A 150 -24.75 1.88 5.81
N ARG A 151 -23.71 2.68 5.53
CA ARG A 151 -23.05 2.73 4.21
C ARG A 151 -21.88 1.78 4.08
N ILE A 152 -21.24 1.44 5.20
CA ILE A 152 -20.09 0.52 5.28
C ILE A 152 -20.41 -0.55 6.34
N PRO A 153 -21.12 -1.62 5.99
CA PRO A 153 -21.59 -2.62 6.98
C PRO A 153 -20.47 -3.43 7.65
N ASN A 154 -19.35 -3.66 6.97
CA ASN A 154 -18.24 -4.44 7.52
C ASN A 154 -17.55 -3.65 8.64
N TRP A 155 -17.72 -4.12 9.89
CA TRP A 155 -17.18 -3.48 11.07
C TRP A 155 -15.63 -3.38 11.04
N ALA A 156 -14.94 -4.47 10.70
CA ALA A 156 -13.47 -4.48 10.69
C ALA A 156 -12.92 -3.46 9.66
N PHE A 157 -13.54 -3.39 8.48
CA PHE A 157 -13.17 -2.41 7.47
C PHE A 157 -13.46 -0.96 7.94
N ARG A 158 -14.61 -0.70 8.61
CA ARG A 158 -14.84 0.62 9.21
C ARG A 158 -13.78 0.99 10.23
N GLN A 159 -13.38 0.05 11.13
CA GLN A 159 -12.31 0.32 12.10
C GLN A 159 -11.00 0.67 11.42
N PHE A 160 -10.65 -0.01 10.33
CA PHE A 160 -9.50 0.35 9.50
C PHE A 160 -9.61 1.79 8.96
N LEU A 161 -10.75 2.16 8.35
CA LEU A 161 -10.98 3.50 7.82
C LEU A 161 -10.89 4.58 8.92
N LEU A 162 -11.45 4.31 10.10
CA LEU A 162 -11.44 5.20 11.24
C LEU A 162 -10.03 5.39 11.86
N THR A 163 -9.04 4.59 11.49
CA THR A 163 -7.64 4.89 11.83
C THR A 163 -7.17 6.21 11.22
N ASN A 164 -7.78 6.64 10.10
CA ASN A 164 -7.51 7.93 9.45
C ASN A 164 -8.23 9.10 10.11
N LEU A 165 -9.20 8.87 10.99
CA LEU A 165 -9.90 9.94 11.69
C LEU A 165 -9.10 10.37 12.92
N LYS A 166 -8.68 11.63 12.93
CA LYS A 166 -7.87 12.23 14.03
C LYS A 166 -8.61 13.39 14.64
N GLU A 167 -8.46 13.50 15.94
CA GLU A 167 -8.86 14.67 16.71
C GLU A 167 -7.61 15.48 17.06
N ASN A 168 -7.63 16.76 16.74
CA ASN A 168 -6.61 17.72 17.13
C ASN A 168 -7.31 18.98 17.65
N ASP A 169 -7.03 19.33 18.90
CA ASP A 169 -7.57 20.53 19.56
C ASP A 169 -9.11 20.63 19.48
N GLY A 170 -9.79 19.51 19.65
CA GLY A 170 -11.25 19.40 19.61
C GLY A 170 -11.86 19.40 18.19
N ALA A 171 -11.06 19.43 17.15
CA ALA A 171 -11.52 19.35 15.78
C ALA A 171 -11.17 17.99 15.15
N TRP A 172 -12.17 17.34 14.57
CA TRP A 172 -11.98 16.11 13.83
C TRP A 172 -11.53 16.38 12.40
N LYS A 173 -10.58 15.59 11.90
CA LYS A 173 -10.14 15.64 10.50
C LYS A 173 -9.76 14.27 9.98
N TRP A 174 -9.93 14.05 8.69
CA TRP A 174 -9.34 12.92 8.00
C TRP A 174 -7.84 13.16 7.78
N GLN A 175 -7.01 12.17 8.09
CA GLN A 175 -5.57 12.22 7.87
C GLN A 175 -5.23 12.00 6.39
N SER A 176 -6.04 11.21 5.66
CA SER A 176 -5.94 11.09 4.22
C SER A 176 -6.72 12.20 3.52
N ASN A 177 -6.20 12.69 2.39
CA ASN A 177 -6.84 13.71 1.55
C ASN A 177 -7.98 13.11 0.72
N LEU A 178 -9.11 12.83 1.37
CA LEU A 178 -10.25 12.17 0.73
C LEU A 178 -10.74 12.87 -0.54
N PRO A 179 -10.84 14.23 -0.61
CA PRO A 179 -11.24 14.92 -1.83
C PRO A 179 -10.31 14.69 -3.02
N ALA A 180 -9.00 14.66 -2.78
CA ALA A 180 -8.02 14.39 -3.83
C ALA A 180 -8.09 12.92 -4.27
N LEU A 181 -8.13 11.98 -3.33
CA LEU A 181 -8.24 10.55 -3.62
C LEU A 181 -9.52 10.24 -4.40
N HIS A 182 -10.66 10.81 -4.00
CA HIS A 182 -11.93 10.62 -4.71
C HIS A 182 -11.84 11.08 -6.17
N ARG A 183 -11.31 12.29 -6.43
CA ARG A 183 -11.12 12.79 -7.81
C ARG A 183 -10.15 11.95 -8.61
N SER A 184 -9.15 11.37 -7.95
CA SER A 184 -8.07 10.61 -8.58
C SER A 184 -8.39 9.13 -8.80
N MET A 185 -9.52 8.61 -8.27
CA MET A 185 -9.84 7.18 -8.37
C MET A 185 -9.76 6.61 -9.79
N PRO A 186 -10.22 7.29 -10.84
CA PRO A 186 -10.06 6.77 -12.21
C PRO A 186 -8.58 6.52 -12.58
N SER A 187 -7.67 7.43 -12.21
CA SER A 187 -6.23 7.30 -12.50
C SER A 187 -5.48 6.36 -11.55
N LEU A 188 -6.01 6.11 -10.35
CA LEU A 188 -5.44 5.14 -9.40
C LEU A 188 -5.93 3.70 -9.66
N SER A 189 -7.01 3.55 -10.41
CA SER A 189 -7.65 2.26 -10.67
C SER A 189 -7.10 1.53 -11.90
N ILE A 190 -6.38 2.21 -12.79
CA ILE A 190 -5.82 1.62 -14.02
C ILE A 190 -4.68 0.63 -13.76
N ASN A 191 -4.33 -0.16 -14.77
CA ASN A 191 -3.07 -0.91 -14.79
C ASN A 191 -1.87 0.06 -14.67
N PRO A 192 -0.93 -0.18 -13.75
CA PRO A 192 0.26 0.67 -13.61
C PRO A 192 1.28 0.48 -14.74
N LEU A 193 1.12 -0.56 -15.58
CA LEU A 193 2.11 -0.99 -16.56
C LEU A 193 1.56 -0.87 -18.00
N SER A 194 2.47 -0.58 -18.91
CA SER A 194 2.25 -0.62 -20.36
C SER A 194 2.64 -2.00 -20.92
N GLU A 195 2.18 -2.38 -22.09
CA GLU A 195 2.41 -3.68 -22.73
C GLU A 195 3.90 -4.06 -22.88
N ASN A 196 4.78 -3.06 -23.01
CA ASN A 196 6.22 -3.26 -23.17
C ASN A 196 7.00 -3.25 -21.85
N ASP A 197 6.33 -3.01 -20.71
CA ASP A 197 6.98 -3.00 -19.42
C ASP A 197 7.28 -4.44 -18.97
N SER A 198 8.45 -4.64 -18.36
CA SER A 198 8.84 -5.91 -17.77
C SER A 198 9.88 -5.71 -16.69
N TYR A 199 9.84 -6.54 -15.68
CA TYR A 199 10.88 -6.63 -14.66
C TYR A 199 11.31 -8.07 -14.47
N ALA A 200 12.53 -8.41 -14.90
CA ALA A 200 13.09 -9.76 -14.83
C ALA A 200 13.76 -10.09 -13.49
N GLY A 201 13.81 -9.15 -12.54
CA GLY A 201 14.39 -9.37 -11.21
C GLY A 201 13.52 -10.26 -10.32
N PRO A 202 14.09 -10.73 -9.18
CA PRO A 202 13.36 -11.56 -8.23
C PRO A 202 12.06 -10.89 -7.78
N THR A 203 10.95 -11.62 -7.89
CA THR A 203 9.62 -11.09 -7.57
C THR A 203 8.80 -12.11 -6.78
N LEU A 204 8.13 -11.64 -5.73
CA LEU A 204 7.17 -12.42 -4.94
C LEU A 204 5.80 -11.74 -4.99
N PHE A 205 4.79 -12.47 -5.42
CA PHE A 205 3.38 -12.11 -5.20
C PHE A 205 2.83 -12.92 -4.03
N VAL A 206 2.23 -12.25 -3.05
CA VAL A 206 1.53 -12.92 -1.94
C VAL A 206 0.05 -12.56 -2.02
N ARG A 207 -0.82 -13.56 -2.23
CA ARG A 207 -2.26 -13.34 -2.32
C ARG A 207 -3.03 -13.93 -1.15
N GLY A 208 -4.17 -13.33 -0.83
CA GLY A 208 -5.17 -13.95 0.03
C GLY A 208 -6.03 -14.97 -0.74
N GLY A 209 -6.19 -16.17 -0.18
CA GLY A 209 -7.01 -17.22 -0.79
C GLY A 209 -8.49 -16.82 -0.92
N LYS A 210 -8.98 -15.97 -0.01
CA LYS A 210 -10.36 -15.45 0.01
C LYS A 210 -10.51 -14.10 -0.71
N SER A 211 -9.41 -13.52 -1.22
CA SER A 211 -9.42 -12.23 -1.91
C SER A 211 -9.95 -12.32 -3.33
N GLY A 212 -10.71 -11.31 -3.74
CA GLY A 212 -11.12 -11.10 -5.13
C GLY A 212 -10.13 -10.27 -5.96
N TYR A 213 -9.10 -9.68 -5.35
CA TYR A 213 -8.18 -8.77 -6.05
C TYR A 213 -7.15 -9.52 -6.90
N LEU A 214 -6.48 -10.52 -6.34
CA LEU A 214 -5.54 -11.36 -7.07
C LEU A 214 -6.05 -12.80 -7.07
N ARG A 215 -6.53 -13.26 -8.24
CA ARG A 215 -7.05 -14.61 -8.47
C ARG A 215 -6.08 -15.40 -9.34
N SER A 216 -6.22 -16.75 -9.37
CA SER A 216 -5.40 -17.61 -10.21
C SER A 216 -5.50 -17.31 -11.70
N GLU A 217 -6.62 -16.78 -12.17
CA GLU A 217 -6.80 -16.35 -13.57
C GLU A 217 -5.87 -15.21 -13.99
N HIS A 218 -5.32 -14.47 -13.01
CA HIS A 218 -4.37 -13.37 -13.27
C HIS A 218 -2.91 -13.83 -13.34
N PHE A 219 -2.59 -15.10 -13.01
CA PHE A 219 -1.21 -15.59 -12.97
C PHE A 219 -0.49 -15.49 -14.31
N PRO A 220 -1.11 -15.85 -15.45
CA PRO A 220 -0.46 -15.67 -16.76
C PRO A 220 -0.07 -14.21 -17.00
N LEU A 221 -0.97 -13.27 -16.71
CA LEU A 221 -0.70 -11.83 -16.86
C LEU A 221 0.46 -11.36 -15.97
N ILE A 222 0.56 -11.89 -14.75
CA ILE A 222 1.71 -11.59 -13.86
C ILE A 222 3.01 -12.07 -14.49
N MET A 223 3.02 -13.29 -15.05
CA MET A 223 4.21 -13.87 -15.66
C MET A 223 4.66 -13.13 -16.93
N ASP A 224 3.74 -12.48 -17.65
CA ASP A 224 4.06 -11.66 -18.82
C ASP A 224 4.92 -10.43 -18.42
N PHE A 225 4.58 -9.78 -17.30
CA PHE A 225 5.31 -8.61 -16.80
C PHE A 225 6.49 -8.97 -15.87
N PHE A 226 6.37 -10.07 -15.12
CA PHE A 226 7.32 -10.48 -14.09
C PHE A 226 7.71 -11.97 -14.28
N PRO A 227 8.54 -12.29 -15.30
CA PRO A 227 8.84 -13.68 -15.66
C PRO A 227 9.55 -14.50 -14.57
N ALA A 228 10.21 -13.82 -13.59
CA ALA A 228 10.83 -14.47 -12.44
C ALA A 228 9.92 -14.50 -11.18
N ALA A 229 8.62 -14.20 -11.33
CA ALA A 229 7.71 -14.14 -10.19
C ALA A 229 7.43 -15.51 -9.59
N LYS A 230 7.43 -15.57 -8.26
CA LYS A 230 6.82 -16.62 -7.45
C LYS A 230 5.50 -16.11 -6.91
N ILE A 231 4.47 -16.95 -6.88
CA ILE A 231 3.14 -16.58 -6.40
C ILE A 231 2.78 -17.51 -5.24
N GLU A 232 2.66 -16.92 -4.04
CA GLU A 232 2.30 -17.62 -2.83
C GLU A 232 0.87 -17.27 -2.41
N THR A 233 0.16 -18.24 -1.86
CA THR A 233 -1.23 -18.07 -1.41
C THR A 233 -1.33 -18.34 0.07
N ILE A 234 -1.92 -17.40 0.81
CA ILE A 234 -2.31 -17.59 2.21
C ILE A 234 -3.81 -17.92 2.23
N PRO A 235 -4.19 -19.21 2.42
CA PRO A 235 -5.53 -19.71 2.08
C PRO A 235 -6.67 -19.00 2.80
N GLU A 236 -6.49 -18.66 4.07
CA GLU A 236 -7.55 -18.12 4.93
C GLU A 236 -7.61 -16.59 4.92
N ALA A 237 -6.60 -15.90 4.37
CA ALA A 237 -6.57 -14.44 4.31
C ALA A 237 -7.43 -13.89 3.17
N GLY A 238 -8.00 -12.70 3.41
CA GLY A 238 -8.62 -11.84 2.42
C GLY A 238 -7.61 -10.87 1.80
N HIS A 239 -8.04 -9.61 1.57
CA HIS A 239 -7.22 -8.60 0.90
C HIS A 239 -6.06 -8.07 1.76
N ASP A 240 -6.27 -7.93 3.07
CA ASP A 240 -5.27 -7.40 4.01
C ASP A 240 -4.37 -8.52 4.55
N VAL A 241 -3.74 -9.29 3.65
CA VAL A 241 -2.97 -10.51 3.92
C VAL A 241 -1.99 -10.35 5.07
N HIS A 242 -1.24 -9.24 5.09
CA HIS A 242 -0.21 -8.91 6.09
C HIS A 242 -0.78 -8.54 7.46
N VAL A 243 -2.10 -8.36 7.54
CA VAL A 243 -2.85 -8.08 8.77
C VAL A 243 -3.61 -9.32 9.24
N GLU A 244 -4.33 -9.98 8.30
CA GLU A 244 -5.22 -11.11 8.56
C GLU A 244 -4.45 -12.38 8.92
N ASP A 245 -3.33 -12.65 8.25
CA ASP A 245 -2.38 -13.70 8.62
C ASP A 245 -0.94 -13.16 8.59
N ARG A 246 -0.61 -12.35 9.58
CA ARG A 246 0.73 -11.77 9.71
C ARG A 246 1.83 -12.84 9.78
N ALA A 247 1.60 -13.95 10.46
CA ALA A 247 2.62 -14.98 10.66
C ALA A 247 2.95 -15.68 9.33
N GLY A 248 1.94 -16.08 8.57
CA GLY A 248 2.10 -16.66 7.25
C GLY A 248 2.76 -15.67 6.27
N PHE A 249 2.32 -14.40 6.29
CA PHE A 249 2.94 -13.36 5.46
C PHE A 249 4.43 -13.15 5.78
N VAL A 250 4.80 -12.99 7.06
CA VAL A 250 6.19 -12.83 7.49
C VAL A 250 7.03 -14.05 7.11
N GLN A 251 6.50 -15.25 7.20
CA GLN A 251 7.19 -16.47 6.79
C GLN A 251 7.54 -16.44 5.30
N HIS A 252 6.56 -16.23 4.41
CA HIS A 252 6.79 -16.17 2.95
C HIS A 252 7.73 -15.02 2.58
N LEU A 253 7.56 -13.84 3.20
CA LEU A 253 8.44 -12.71 2.98
C LEU A 253 9.89 -13.03 3.39
N THR A 254 10.10 -13.61 4.58
CA THR A 254 11.44 -13.96 5.08
C THR A 254 12.12 -15.00 4.18
N GLN A 255 11.39 -16.04 3.74
CA GLN A 255 11.92 -17.04 2.80
C GLN A 255 12.37 -16.40 1.47
N PHE A 256 11.58 -15.47 0.95
CA PHE A 256 11.93 -14.74 -0.26
C PHE A 256 13.18 -13.87 -0.03
N LEU A 257 13.22 -13.07 1.04
CA LEU A 257 14.35 -12.19 1.36
C LEU A 257 15.65 -12.96 1.55
N GLN A 258 15.61 -14.18 2.10
CA GLN A 258 16.78 -15.06 2.27
C GLN A 258 17.25 -15.70 0.94
N SER A 259 16.42 -15.69 -0.10
CA SER A 259 16.76 -16.22 -1.42
C SER A 259 17.42 -15.19 -2.36
N LEU A 260 17.50 -13.91 -1.93
CA LEU A 260 18.13 -12.81 -2.65
C LEU A 260 19.63 -12.71 -2.36
#